data_5d12ba0bfb6cd6d27af65d7529559541
#
_entry.id   5d12ba0bfb6cd6d27af65d7529559541
#
_cell.length_a   1.000
_cell.length_b   1.000
_cell.length_c   1.000
_cell.angle_alpha   90.00
_cell.angle_beta   90.00
_cell.angle_gamma   90.00
#
_symmetry.space_group_name_H-M   'P 1'
#
loop_
_entity.id
_entity.type
_entity.pdbx_description
1 polymer ?
#
loop_
_entity_poly.entity_id
_entity_poly.type
_entity_poly.pdbx_seq_one_letter_code
_entity_poly.pdbx_strand_id
1 'polypeptide(L)'
;MIRFALIVASTLGFFLTAALGNLMVPLLRAFGPGQTPKTPPRPEAQDAADGEEDRPAPVPTMGGLCLMVGVLAAVGVGWTAACAAQPQLLGTEGLWTTRLLIALFGALAFGAVGLADDIARIRAKSPLGLRRPVRLGLEAAAAAAVQALLMASRCLATGLTLPGFGYVELGALAPAVWELLLVALAESARVTDWQGPDGVVCGAAFVGMLGLMTALTLLGWFPLAVLPAALAGALMAFLLWNFPPAKLLPGAVGSLFLAGALGCVPLSIGWPGLCLPLGLPFWLEGGMLALQMLSLRLTGGRKPLFSTAPLHRWLEKRGKSDVSIFYVFCVFALLGLALTLKAI
;
A
#
# COMPACT_ATOMS: atom_id res chain seq x y z
N MET A 1 25.72 14.13 4.24
CA MET A 1 24.65 15.11 3.95
C MET A 1 23.37 14.47 3.42
N ILE A 2 23.38 13.53 2.45
CA ILE A 2 22.15 12.84 1.98
C ILE A 2 21.40 12.11 3.10
N ARG A 3 22.10 11.51 4.08
CA ARG A 3 21.44 10.89 5.24
C ARG A 3 20.55 11.88 6.00
N PHE A 4 20.94 13.15 6.03
CA PHE A 4 20.13 14.20 6.62
C PHE A 4 18.81 14.42 5.85
N ALA A 5 18.83 14.36 4.52
CA ALA A 5 17.64 14.47 3.70
C ALA A 5 16.61 13.34 3.99
N LEU A 6 17.08 12.11 4.24
CA LEU A 6 16.20 11.00 4.63
C LEU A 6 15.57 11.23 6.01
N ILE A 7 16.36 11.75 6.98
CA ILE A 7 15.86 12.08 8.31
C ILE A 7 14.81 13.19 8.19
N VAL A 8 15.08 14.24 7.41
CA VAL A 8 14.13 15.34 7.15
C VAL A 8 12.85 14.81 6.54
N ALA A 9 12.93 13.97 5.48
CA ALA A 9 11.77 13.41 4.82
C ALA A 9 10.93 12.54 5.76
N SER A 10 11.58 11.64 6.53
CA SER A 10 10.89 10.77 7.49
C SER A 10 10.24 11.58 8.62
N THR A 11 10.96 12.55 9.19
CA THR A 11 10.46 13.39 10.29
C THR A 11 9.28 14.26 9.84
N LEU A 12 9.39 14.91 8.67
CA LEU A 12 8.28 15.69 8.09
C LEU A 12 7.10 14.80 7.75
N GLY A 13 7.33 13.63 7.15
CA GLY A 13 6.29 12.64 6.88
C GLY A 13 5.51 12.29 8.15
N PHE A 14 6.22 12.04 9.25
CA PHE A 14 5.62 11.76 10.54
C PHE A 14 4.79 12.95 11.05
N PHE A 15 5.37 14.11 11.22
CA PHE A 15 4.68 15.26 11.84
C PHE A 15 3.52 15.79 11.00
N LEU A 16 3.69 15.86 9.67
CA LEU A 16 2.61 16.32 8.80
C LEU A 16 1.43 15.34 8.80
N THR A 17 1.70 14.02 8.72
CA THR A 17 0.63 13.02 8.76
C THR A 17 -0.05 12.99 10.12
N ALA A 18 0.68 13.12 11.22
CA ALA A 18 0.10 13.21 12.55
C ALA A 18 -0.80 14.45 12.70
N ALA A 19 -0.35 15.62 12.23
CA ALA A 19 -1.13 16.85 12.27
C ALA A 19 -2.40 16.77 11.40
N LEU A 20 -2.25 16.22 10.17
CA LEU A 20 -3.37 16.02 9.24
C LEU A 20 -4.39 15.02 9.80
N GLY A 21 -3.97 13.98 10.52
CA GLY A 21 -4.86 13.03 11.17
C GLY A 21 -5.80 13.71 12.17
N ASN A 22 -5.29 14.63 13.00
CA ASN A 22 -6.10 15.42 13.93
C ASN A 22 -7.16 16.26 13.22
N LEU A 23 -6.84 16.82 12.05
CA LEU A 23 -7.76 17.62 11.25
C LEU A 23 -8.79 16.76 10.49
N MET A 24 -8.32 15.64 9.93
CA MET A 24 -9.15 14.79 9.06
C MET A 24 -10.18 13.96 9.81
N VAL A 25 -9.90 13.50 11.04
CA VAL A 25 -10.88 12.70 11.82
C VAL A 25 -12.21 13.44 12.00
N PRO A 26 -12.27 14.70 12.53
CA PRO A 26 -13.52 15.41 12.66
C PRO A 26 -14.13 15.77 11.30
N LEU A 27 -13.31 16.13 10.31
CA LEU A 27 -13.76 16.49 8.98
C LEU A 27 -14.46 15.31 8.29
N LEU A 28 -13.84 14.14 8.27
CA LEU A 28 -14.40 12.96 7.63
C LEU A 28 -15.64 12.42 8.35
N ARG A 29 -15.73 12.57 9.67
CA ARG A 29 -16.95 12.26 10.42
C ARG A 29 -18.14 13.14 10.01
N ALA A 30 -17.88 14.38 9.62
CA ALA A 30 -18.93 15.31 9.15
C ALA A 30 -19.41 14.97 7.72
N PHE A 31 -18.58 14.35 6.89
CA PHE A 31 -18.89 14.08 5.47
C PHE A 31 -19.62 12.78 5.19
N GLY A 32 -19.71 11.83 6.12
CA GLY A 32 -20.48 10.63 5.83
C GLY A 32 -20.26 9.44 6.75
N PRO A 33 -21.06 8.38 6.57
CA PRO A 33 -20.94 7.17 7.35
C PRO A 33 -19.60 6.48 7.05
N GLY A 34 -18.79 6.32 8.09
CA GLY A 34 -17.62 5.47 8.06
C GLY A 34 -17.99 3.97 7.96
N GLN A 35 -17.01 3.10 8.07
CA GLN A 35 -17.26 1.67 8.24
C GLN A 35 -17.75 1.44 9.68
N THR A 36 -18.80 0.60 9.82
CA THR A 36 -19.22 0.12 11.13
C THR A 36 -18.06 -0.63 11.77
N PRO A 37 -17.70 -0.29 13.03
CA PRO A 37 -16.67 -1.03 13.75
C PRO A 37 -17.02 -2.51 13.79
N LYS A 38 -16.02 -3.36 13.67
CA LYS A 38 -16.19 -4.79 13.90
C LYS A 38 -16.52 -4.99 15.39
N THR A 39 -17.78 -5.25 15.69
CA THR A 39 -18.17 -5.62 17.04
C THR A 39 -17.55 -7.00 17.34
N PRO A 40 -16.82 -7.21 18.47
CA PRO A 40 -16.43 -8.54 18.87
C PRO A 40 -17.70 -9.40 18.97
N PRO A 41 -17.66 -10.70 18.58
CA PRO A 41 -18.82 -11.58 18.67
C PRO A 41 -19.32 -11.61 20.12
N ARG A 42 -20.46 -10.97 20.34
CA ARG A 42 -21.13 -10.96 21.64
C ARG A 42 -21.77 -12.33 21.83
N PRO A 43 -21.73 -12.94 23.01
CA PRO A 43 -22.46 -14.18 23.26
C PRO A 43 -23.95 -13.94 23.00
N GLU A 44 -24.59 -14.83 22.21
CA GLU A 44 -25.94 -14.72 21.67
C GLU A 44 -27.09 -14.44 22.70
N ALA A 45 -26.80 -14.46 24.00
CA ALA A 45 -27.78 -14.28 25.06
C ALA A 45 -28.06 -12.81 25.46
N GLN A 46 -27.36 -11.81 24.91
CA GLN A 46 -27.51 -10.41 25.32
C GLN A 46 -28.13 -9.48 24.25
N ASP A 47 -28.46 -9.98 23.06
CA ASP A 47 -28.91 -9.16 21.93
C ASP A 47 -30.35 -8.63 22.03
N ALA A 48 -31.09 -8.96 23.08
CA ALA A 48 -32.50 -8.60 23.17
C ALA A 48 -32.81 -7.33 24.00
N ALA A 49 -31.82 -6.73 24.65
CA ALA A 49 -32.07 -5.67 25.64
C ALA A 49 -31.42 -4.30 25.31
N ASP A 50 -30.45 -4.26 24.38
CA ASP A 50 -29.72 -3.01 24.12
C ASP A 50 -30.34 -2.28 22.91
N GLY A 51 -30.92 -1.11 23.15
CA GLY A 51 -31.48 -0.23 22.13
C GLY A 51 -30.40 0.24 21.11
N GLU A 52 -30.86 0.85 20.02
CA GLU A 52 -30.04 1.40 18.92
C GLU A 52 -28.96 2.40 19.35
N GLU A 53 -29.02 2.90 20.59
CA GLU A 53 -28.12 3.93 21.13
C GLU A 53 -26.70 3.40 21.48
N ASP A 54 -26.49 2.09 21.58
CA ASP A 54 -25.21 1.52 22.02
C ASP A 54 -24.31 0.99 20.88
N ARG A 55 -24.65 1.29 19.63
CA ARG A 55 -23.80 0.93 18.48
C ARG A 55 -22.58 1.86 18.42
N PRO A 56 -21.36 1.31 18.43
CA PRO A 56 -20.15 2.12 18.35
C PRO A 56 -20.15 2.96 17.06
N ALA A 57 -19.77 4.25 17.21
CA ALA A 57 -19.77 5.20 16.12
C ALA A 57 -18.94 4.69 14.93
N PRO A 58 -19.40 4.87 13.68
CA PRO A 58 -18.68 4.41 12.51
C PRO A 58 -17.30 5.06 12.39
N VAL A 59 -16.29 4.27 12.06
CA VAL A 59 -14.91 4.74 11.88
C VAL A 59 -14.76 5.37 10.50
N PRO A 60 -14.31 6.63 10.39
CA PRO A 60 -14.14 7.28 9.10
C PRO A 60 -13.09 6.58 8.23
N THR A 61 -13.36 6.50 6.94
CA THR A 61 -12.46 6.01 5.90
C THR A 61 -11.80 7.19 5.18
N MET A 62 -10.95 6.94 4.17
CA MET A 62 -10.20 7.95 3.40
C MET A 62 -9.04 8.61 4.18
N GLY A 63 -8.61 8.04 5.28
CA GLY A 63 -7.42 8.51 6.01
C GLY A 63 -6.13 8.50 5.18
N GLY A 64 -6.10 7.72 4.09
CA GLY A 64 -5.01 7.72 3.12
C GLY A 64 -4.71 9.09 2.49
N LEU A 65 -5.66 10.04 2.50
CA LEU A 65 -5.39 11.42 2.10
C LEU A 65 -4.34 12.09 2.99
N CYS A 66 -4.34 11.80 4.31
CA CYS A 66 -3.30 12.30 5.22
C CYS A 66 -1.93 11.79 4.80
N LEU A 67 -1.85 10.49 4.41
CA LEU A 67 -0.61 9.88 3.92
C LEU A 67 -0.16 10.55 2.62
N MET A 68 -1.04 10.69 1.63
CA MET A 68 -0.71 11.28 0.33
C MET A 68 -0.17 12.71 0.46
N VAL A 69 -0.88 13.55 1.19
CA VAL A 69 -0.51 14.97 1.35
C VAL A 69 0.76 15.10 2.19
N GLY A 70 0.84 14.38 3.32
CA GLY A 70 2.01 14.39 4.18
C GLY A 70 3.27 13.90 3.48
N VAL A 71 3.16 12.81 2.72
CA VAL A 71 4.28 12.24 1.95
C VAL A 71 4.70 13.15 0.79
N LEU A 72 3.74 13.71 0.04
CA LEU A 72 4.04 14.63 -1.06
C LEU A 72 4.89 15.82 -0.58
N ALA A 73 4.47 16.46 0.51
CA ALA A 73 5.20 17.58 1.10
C ALA A 73 6.58 17.13 1.66
N ALA A 74 6.62 15.99 2.36
CA ALA A 74 7.85 15.46 2.95
C ALA A 74 8.89 15.07 1.89
N VAL A 75 8.45 14.44 0.79
CA VAL A 75 9.32 14.12 -0.36
C VAL A 75 9.81 15.38 -1.04
N GLY A 76 8.96 16.38 -1.24
CA GLY A 76 9.35 17.67 -1.83
C GLY A 76 10.49 18.34 -1.03
N VAL A 77 10.32 18.47 0.28
CA VAL A 77 11.36 19.08 1.15
C VAL A 77 12.58 18.17 1.27
N GLY A 78 12.40 16.86 1.44
CA GLY A 78 13.51 15.90 1.52
C GLY A 78 14.34 15.87 0.23
N TRP A 79 13.69 15.95 -0.95
CA TRP A 79 14.39 15.97 -2.23
C TRP A 79 15.15 17.28 -2.44
N THR A 80 14.56 18.43 -2.12
CA THR A 80 15.26 19.71 -2.19
C THR A 80 16.49 19.74 -1.26
N ALA A 81 16.39 19.17 -0.06
CA ALA A 81 17.53 19.00 0.85
C ALA A 81 18.61 18.06 0.28
N ALA A 82 18.21 16.97 -0.39
CA ALA A 82 19.12 16.06 -1.06
C ALA A 82 19.87 16.76 -2.23
N CYS A 83 19.15 17.50 -3.07
CA CYS A 83 19.71 18.24 -4.19
C CYS A 83 20.64 19.39 -3.73
N ALA A 84 20.31 20.06 -2.64
CA ALA A 84 21.18 21.07 -2.03
C ALA A 84 22.50 20.45 -1.51
N ALA A 85 22.45 19.20 -1.02
CA ALA A 85 23.63 18.47 -0.57
C ALA A 85 24.44 17.87 -1.74
N GLN A 86 23.78 17.52 -2.83
CA GLN A 86 24.37 16.92 -4.02
C GLN A 86 23.70 17.47 -5.30
N PRO A 87 24.16 18.61 -5.85
CA PRO A 87 23.57 19.23 -7.03
C PRO A 87 23.52 18.32 -8.28
N GLN A 88 24.40 17.34 -8.36
CA GLN A 88 24.41 16.34 -9.44
C GLN A 88 23.12 15.52 -9.56
N LEU A 89 22.30 15.46 -8.52
CA LEU A 89 21.00 14.76 -8.55
C LEU A 89 20.00 15.45 -9.50
N LEU A 90 20.19 16.72 -9.80
CA LEU A 90 19.41 17.49 -10.79
C LEU A 90 19.90 17.26 -12.23
N GLY A 91 21.11 16.68 -12.39
CA GLY A 91 21.70 16.40 -13.69
C GLY A 91 20.98 15.28 -14.44
N THR A 92 21.33 15.13 -15.71
CA THR A 92 20.81 14.05 -16.58
C THR A 92 21.48 12.69 -16.32
N GLU A 93 22.62 12.67 -15.64
CA GLU A 93 23.31 11.44 -15.27
C GLU A 93 22.50 10.67 -14.21
N GLY A 94 22.18 9.42 -14.51
CA GLY A 94 21.40 8.54 -13.63
C GLY A 94 19.91 8.82 -13.53
N LEU A 95 19.42 9.95 -14.08
CA LEU A 95 17.99 10.34 -14.11
C LEU A 95 17.31 10.28 -12.73
N TRP A 96 18.03 10.65 -11.67
CA TRP A 96 17.58 10.51 -10.28
C TRP A 96 16.24 11.20 -10.02
N THR A 97 16.14 12.48 -10.40
CA THR A 97 14.90 13.26 -10.25
C THR A 97 13.77 12.67 -11.06
N THR A 98 14.03 12.26 -12.31
CA THR A 98 13.04 11.65 -13.20
C THR A 98 12.49 10.35 -12.59
N ARG A 99 13.35 9.47 -12.11
CA ARG A 99 12.95 8.18 -11.48
C ARG A 99 12.11 8.42 -10.23
N LEU A 100 12.51 9.36 -9.37
CA LEU A 100 11.74 9.73 -8.18
C LEU A 100 10.37 10.27 -8.55
N LEU A 101 10.30 11.19 -9.51
CA LEU A 101 9.04 11.80 -9.94
C LEU A 101 8.10 10.76 -10.57
N ILE A 102 8.61 9.82 -11.36
CA ILE A 102 7.80 8.73 -11.93
C ILE A 102 7.27 7.80 -10.83
N ALA A 103 8.12 7.43 -9.86
CA ALA A 103 7.69 6.60 -8.74
C ALA A 103 6.62 7.29 -7.87
N LEU A 104 6.83 8.57 -7.57
CA LEU A 104 5.86 9.40 -6.82
C LEU A 104 4.56 9.58 -7.61
N PHE A 105 4.64 9.87 -8.91
CA PHE A 105 3.48 9.96 -9.79
C PHE A 105 2.69 8.65 -9.79
N GLY A 106 3.36 7.50 -9.90
CA GLY A 106 2.71 6.19 -9.85
C GLY A 106 1.97 5.96 -8.53
N ALA A 107 2.63 6.22 -7.40
CA ALA A 107 1.99 6.12 -6.09
C ALA A 107 0.74 7.02 -6.01
N LEU A 108 0.84 8.28 -6.42
CA LEU A 108 -0.27 9.24 -6.41
C LEU A 108 -1.39 8.85 -7.40
N ALA A 109 -1.05 8.32 -8.58
CA ALA A 109 -2.03 7.87 -9.56
C ALA A 109 -2.88 6.70 -9.03
N PHE A 110 -2.25 5.68 -8.45
CA PHE A 110 -2.96 4.60 -7.77
C PHE A 110 -3.78 5.12 -6.58
N GLY A 111 -3.24 6.03 -5.78
CA GLY A 111 -3.98 6.68 -4.70
C GLY A 111 -5.20 7.47 -5.19
N ALA A 112 -5.09 8.15 -6.35
CA ALA A 112 -6.21 8.85 -6.97
C ALA A 112 -7.32 7.90 -7.46
N VAL A 113 -6.96 6.73 -7.97
CA VAL A 113 -7.94 5.66 -8.28
C VAL A 113 -8.66 5.21 -7.01
N GLY A 114 -7.92 5.01 -5.90
CA GLY A 114 -8.49 4.69 -4.60
C GLY A 114 -9.41 5.79 -4.06
N LEU A 115 -9.01 7.05 -4.24
CA LEU A 115 -9.85 8.21 -3.88
C LEU A 115 -11.16 8.21 -4.67
N ALA A 116 -11.12 7.94 -5.96
CA ALA A 116 -12.31 7.81 -6.78
C ALA A 116 -13.23 6.66 -6.31
N ASP A 117 -12.64 5.51 -5.89
CA ASP A 117 -13.39 4.38 -5.31
C ASP A 117 -14.06 4.77 -4.00
N ASP A 118 -13.35 5.44 -3.10
CA ASP A 118 -13.89 5.87 -1.80
C ASP A 118 -14.97 6.95 -1.96
N ILE A 119 -14.78 7.93 -2.88
CA ILE A 119 -15.81 8.94 -3.19
C ILE A 119 -17.05 8.27 -3.79
N ALA A 120 -16.89 7.31 -4.70
CA ALA A 120 -18.03 6.57 -5.27
C ALA A 120 -18.79 5.80 -4.20
N ARG A 121 -18.09 5.22 -3.23
CA ARG A 121 -18.67 4.52 -2.07
C ARG A 121 -19.51 5.44 -1.19
N ILE A 122 -18.99 6.63 -0.88
CA ILE A 122 -19.70 7.62 -0.07
C ILE A 122 -20.94 8.14 -0.80
N ARG A 123 -20.81 8.51 -2.11
CA ARG A 123 -21.92 9.05 -2.91
C ARG A 123 -23.03 8.03 -3.11
N ALA A 124 -22.67 6.78 -3.39
CA ALA A 124 -23.63 5.70 -3.61
C ALA A 124 -24.23 5.16 -2.31
N LYS A 125 -23.73 5.57 -1.13
CA LYS A 125 -24.10 4.99 0.19
C LYS A 125 -24.04 3.46 0.17
N SER A 126 -23.06 2.91 -0.56
CA SER A 126 -22.90 1.48 -0.80
C SER A 126 -21.47 1.04 -0.46
N PRO A 127 -21.28 -0.12 0.14
CA PRO A 127 -19.94 -0.62 0.46
C PRO A 127 -19.11 -1.00 -0.79
N LEU A 128 -19.72 -1.05 -1.97
CA LEU A 128 -19.09 -1.61 -3.18
C LEU A 128 -18.14 -0.64 -3.91
N GLY A 129 -18.31 0.70 -3.75
CA GLY A 129 -17.50 1.69 -4.47
C GLY A 129 -17.69 1.65 -5.99
N LEU A 130 -16.60 1.82 -6.74
CA LEU A 130 -16.58 1.71 -8.20
C LEU A 130 -16.88 0.28 -8.66
N ARG A 131 -17.54 0.14 -9.82
CA ARG A 131 -17.69 -1.16 -10.47
C ARG A 131 -16.33 -1.76 -10.76
N ARG A 132 -16.15 -3.05 -10.44
CA ARG A 132 -14.85 -3.75 -10.58
C ARG A 132 -14.16 -3.53 -11.94
N PRO A 133 -14.83 -3.65 -13.12
CA PRO A 133 -14.16 -3.42 -14.39
C PRO A 133 -13.68 -1.97 -14.58
N VAL A 134 -14.42 -0.98 -14.07
CA VAL A 134 -14.03 0.44 -14.13
C VAL A 134 -12.79 0.68 -13.29
N ARG A 135 -12.75 0.15 -12.06
CA ARG A 135 -11.61 0.28 -11.16
C ARG A 135 -10.37 -0.38 -11.74
N LEU A 136 -10.48 -1.64 -12.19
CA LEU A 136 -9.37 -2.35 -12.85
C LEU A 136 -8.87 -1.61 -14.10
N GLY A 137 -9.77 -1.02 -14.88
CA GLY A 137 -9.39 -0.19 -16.03
C GLY A 137 -8.62 1.07 -15.63
N LEU A 138 -8.99 1.72 -14.53
CA LEU A 138 -8.28 2.90 -14.00
C LEU A 138 -6.91 2.50 -13.41
N GLU A 139 -6.82 1.40 -12.70
CA GLU A 139 -5.55 0.86 -12.18
C GLU A 139 -4.60 0.49 -13.32
N ALA A 140 -5.11 -0.18 -14.35
CA ALA A 140 -4.36 -0.47 -15.57
C ALA A 140 -3.92 0.80 -16.29
N ALA A 141 -4.78 1.81 -16.41
CA ALA A 141 -4.39 3.09 -17.00
C ALA A 141 -3.28 3.79 -16.20
N ALA A 142 -3.33 3.74 -14.87
CA ALA A 142 -2.28 4.28 -14.00
C ALA A 142 -0.95 3.52 -14.18
N ALA A 143 -0.98 2.19 -14.22
CA ALA A 143 0.19 1.35 -14.45
C ALA A 143 0.79 1.59 -15.85
N ALA A 144 -0.04 1.64 -16.90
CA ALA A 144 0.39 1.95 -18.26
C ALA A 144 1.03 3.35 -18.38
N ALA A 145 0.48 4.36 -17.68
CA ALA A 145 1.06 5.70 -17.64
C ALA A 145 2.46 5.72 -17.02
N VAL A 146 2.66 5.01 -15.90
CA VAL A 146 3.98 4.85 -15.27
C VAL A 146 4.96 4.20 -16.24
N GLN A 147 4.56 3.12 -16.89
CA GLN A 147 5.41 2.41 -17.86
C GLN A 147 5.74 3.28 -19.08
N ALA A 148 4.77 4.04 -19.61
CA ALA A 148 5.00 4.96 -20.72
C ALA A 148 6.04 6.03 -20.36
N LEU A 149 5.99 6.57 -19.12
CA LEU A 149 7.00 7.52 -18.62
C LEU A 149 8.38 6.87 -18.47
N LEU A 150 8.45 5.62 -17.97
CA LEU A 150 9.70 4.88 -17.85
C LEU A 150 10.28 4.51 -19.23
N MET A 151 9.43 4.18 -20.21
CA MET A 151 9.87 3.93 -21.60
C MET A 151 10.40 5.21 -22.23
N ALA A 152 9.67 6.33 -22.11
CA ALA A 152 10.10 7.63 -22.64
C ALA A 152 11.43 8.07 -22.03
N SER A 153 11.67 7.77 -20.75
CA SER A 153 12.93 8.07 -20.04
C SER A 153 14.01 7.00 -20.26
N ARG A 154 13.74 5.96 -21.04
CA ARG A 154 14.62 4.79 -21.23
C ARG A 154 15.04 4.10 -19.91
N CYS A 155 14.15 4.12 -18.93
CA CYS A 155 14.38 3.58 -17.59
C CYS A 155 13.59 2.29 -17.33
N LEU A 156 12.75 1.83 -18.28
CA LEU A 156 11.96 0.61 -18.09
C LEU A 156 12.85 -0.62 -18.06
N ALA A 157 12.70 -1.43 -17.01
CA ALA A 157 13.38 -2.72 -16.91
C ALA A 157 12.83 -3.72 -17.94
N THR A 158 13.70 -4.43 -18.64
CA THR A 158 13.34 -5.48 -19.61
C THR A 158 13.41 -6.87 -19.00
N GLY A 159 13.94 -7.01 -17.79
CA GLY A 159 14.09 -8.27 -17.09
C GLY A 159 13.74 -8.19 -15.61
N LEU A 160 13.58 -9.35 -15.01
CA LEU A 160 13.19 -9.58 -13.64
C LEU A 160 14.31 -10.29 -12.88
N THR A 161 14.85 -9.64 -11.87
CA THR A 161 15.73 -10.30 -10.90
C THR A 161 14.89 -10.94 -9.81
N LEU A 162 14.90 -12.28 -9.78
CA LEU A 162 14.17 -13.04 -8.76
C LEU A 162 15.14 -13.49 -7.66
N PRO A 163 14.80 -13.24 -6.38
CA PRO A 163 15.57 -13.74 -5.25
C PRO A 163 15.80 -15.26 -5.35
N GLY A 164 17.06 -15.70 -5.38
CA GLY A 164 17.43 -17.12 -5.43
C GLY A 164 17.35 -17.79 -6.81
N PHE A 165 16.77 -17.14 -7.83
CA PHE A 165 16.65 -17.69 -9.20
C PHE A 165 17.47 -16.91 -10.23
N GLY A 166 18.04 -15.77 -9.85
CA GLY A 166 18.84 -14.94 -10.74
C GLY A 166 18.01 -14.03 -11.65
N TYR A 167 18.64 -13.56 -12.73
CA TYR A 167 18.04 -12.64 -13.70
C TYR A 167 17.33 -13.40 -14.82
N VAL A 168 16.10 -13.01 -15.09
CA VAL A 168 15.26 -13.53 -16.17
C VAL A 168 14.97 -12.40 -17.15
N GLU A 169 15.44 -12.52 -18.38
CA GLU A 169 15.14 -11.57 -19.45
C GLU A 169 13.71 -11.80 -19.96
N LEU A 170 12.86 -10.79 -19.90
CA LEU A 170 11.47 -10.81 -20.37
C LEU A 170 11.32 -10.19 -21.76
N GLY A 171 12.28 -9.36 -22.17
CA GLY A 171 12.25 -8.68 -23.47
C GLY A 171 10.95 -7.91 -23.72
N ALA A 172 10.28 -8.20 -24.84
CA ALA A 172 9.03 -7.55 -25.23
C ALA A 172 7.84 -7.86 -24.31
N LEU A 173 7.92 -8.90 -23.47
CA LEU A 173 6.85 -9.24 -22.52
C LEU A 173 6.93 -8.41 -21.24
N ALA A 174 8.05 -7.74 -20.97
CA ALA A 174 8.27 -6.98 -19.75
C ALA A 174 7.13 -6.00 -19.42
N PRO A 175 6.63 -5.15 -20.35
CA PRO A 175 5.53 -4.24 -20.05
C PRO A 175 4.26 -4.96 -19.59
N ALA A 176 3.90 -6.07 -20.22
CA ALA A 176 2.71 -6.83 -19.83
C ALA A 176 2.86 -7.47 -18.44
N VAL A 177 4.06 -7.93 -18.09
CA VAL A 177 4.35 -8.49 -16.77
C VAL A 177 4.30 -7.41 -15.70
N TRP A 178 4.87 -6.22 -15.96
CA TRP A 178 4.82 -5.09 -15.01
C TRP A 178 3.41 -4.55 -14.82
N GLU A 179 2.62 -4.50 -15.89
CA GLU A 179 1.21 -4.15 -15.84
C GLU A 179 0.44 -5.07 -14.89
N LEU A 180 0.55 -6.38 -15.14
CA LEU A 180 -0.10 -7.39 -14.30
C LEU A 180 0.37 -7.32 -12.84
N LEU A 181 1.67 -7.14 -12.62
CA LEU A 181 2.26 -7.09 -11.29
C LEU A 181 1.77 -5.87 -10.49
N LEU A 182 1.73 -4.68 -11.09
CA LEU A 182 1.26 -3.47 -10.42
C LEU A 182 -0.23 -3.55 -10.08
N VAL A 183 -1.08 -3.97 -11.02
CA VAL A 183 -2.52 -4.13 -10.80
C VAL A 183 -2.81 -5.23 -9.77
N ALA A 184 -2.11 -6.36 -9.85
CA ALA A 184 -2.29 -7.46 -8.90
C ALA A 184 -1.85 -7.05 -7.47
N LEU A 185 -0.78 -6.28 -7.33
CA LEU A 185 -0.34 -5.74 -6.03
C LEU A 185 -1.36 -4.75 -5.47
N ALA A 186 -1.88 -3.86 -6.31
CA ALA A 186 -2.91 -2.88 -5.95
C ALA A 186 -4.19 -3.57 -5.45
N GLU A 187 -4.71 -4.53 -6.21
CA GLU A 187 -5.88 -5.31 -5.80
C GLU A 187 -5.63 -6.14 -4.54
N SER A 188 -4.43 -6.68 -4.36
CA SER A 188 -4.05 -7.44 -3.16
C SER A 188 -4.05 -6.55 -1.91
N ALA A 189 -3.45 -5.36 -1.98
CA ALA A 189 -3.45 -4.40 -0.88
C ALA A 189 -4.87 -3.91 -0.56
N ARG A 190 -5.70 -3.69 -1.58
CA ARG A 190 -7.10 -3.32 -1.42
C ARG A 190 -7.92 -4.43 -0.74
N VAL A 191 -7.68 -5.68 -1.08
CA VAL A 191 -8.33 -6.84 -0.43
C VAL A 191 -7.95 -6.90 1.04
N THR A 192 -6.70 -6.60 1.39
CA THR A 192 -6.23 -6.56 2.77
C THR A 192 -6.92 -5.45 3.58
N ASP A 193 -7.17 -4.27 2.94
CA ASP A 193 -7.85 -3.15 3.58
C ASP A 193 -9.36 -3.35 3.72
N TRP A 194 -9.99 -3.95 2.71
CA TRP A 194 -11.45 -4.03 2.64
C TRP A 194 -12.03 -4.96 3.70
N GLN A 195 -12.65 -4.37 4.74
CA GLN A 195 -13.12 -5.09 5.92
C GLN A 195 -12.01 -5.93 6.61
N GLY A 196 -10.76 -5.56 6.37
CA GLY A 196 -9.59 -6.15 7.02
C GLY A 196 -9.46 -5.69 8.48
N PRO A 197 -8.62 -6.37 9.27
CA PRO A 197 -8.31 -5.95 10.64
C PRO A 197 -7.60 -4.60 10.65
N ASP A 198 -7.84 -3.85 11.72
CA ASP A 198 -7.27 -2.53 11.91
C ASP A 198 -5.73 -2.57 11.86
N GLY A 199 -5.13 -1.56 11.21
CA GLY A 199 -3.68 -1.38 11.17
C GLY A 199 -2.90 -2.30 10.23
N VAL A 200 -3.46 -3.40 9.77
CA VAL A 200 -2.73 -4.46 9.04
C VAL A 200 -2.07 -3.94 7.76
N VAL A 201 -2.80 -3.19 6.93
CA VAL A 201 -2.24 -2.63 5.69
C VAL A 201 -1.09 -1.66 5.99
N CYS A 202 -1.30 -0.76 6.96
CA CYS A 202 -0.32 0.27 7.32
C CYS A 202 0.91 -0.34 8.00
N GLY A 203 0.74 -1.33 8.87
CA GLY A 203 1.84 -2.04 9.53
C GLY A 203 2.70 -2.84 8.55
N ALA A 204 2.05 -3.61 7.67
CA ALA A 204 2.75 -4.37 6.63
C ALA A 204 3.48 -3.44 5.65
N ALA A 205 2.83 -2.36 5.20
CA ALA A 205 3.45 -1.37 4.34
C ALA A 205 4.60 -0.63 5.03
N PHE A 206 4.50 -0.31 6.33
CA PHE A 206 5.59 0.31 7.09
C PHE A 206 6.87 -0.53 7.05
N VAL A 207 6.77 -1.82 7.35
CA VAL A 207 7.91 -2.75 7.26
C VAL A 207 8.41 -2.85 5.81
N GLY A 208 7.51 -2.92 4.83
CA GLY A 208 7.85 -2.93 3.41
C GLY A 208 8.63 -1.68 2.98
N MET A 209 8.25 -0.48 3.46
CA MET A 209 8.96 0.77 3.16
C MET A 209 10.32 0.85 3.82
N LEU A 210 10.48 0.35 5.06
CA LEU A 210 11.79 0.21 5.69
C LEU A 210 12.69 -0.76 4.89
N GLY A 211 12.11 -1.87 4.42
CA GLY A 211 12.81 -2.83 3.56
C GLY A 211 13.24 -2.20 2.24
N LEU A 212 12.36 -1.43 1.62
CA LEU A 212 12.65 -0.74 0.36
C LEU A 212 13.75 0.32 0.54
N MET A 213 13.70 1.10 1.63
CA MET A 213 14.75 2.06 1.99
C MET A 213 16.11 1.37 2.15
N THR A 214 16.13 0.22 2.82
CA THR A 214 17.35 -0.58 3.02
C THR A 214 17.86 -1.15 1.69
N ALA A 215 17.00 -1.73 0.87
CA ALA A 215 17.35 -2.27 -0.44
C ALA A 215 17.94 -1.19 -1.37
N LEU A 216 17.30 -0.01 -1.44
CA LEU A 216 17.80 1.12 -2.23
C LEU A 216 19.19 1.58 -1.76
N THR A 217 19.43 1.53 -0.46
CA THR A 217 20.74 1.88 0.11
C THR A 217 21.81 0.88 -0.31
N LEU A 218 21.53 -0.42 -0.23
CA LEU A 218 22.48 -1.48 -0.58
C LEU A 218 22.75 -1.55 -2.09
N LEU A 219 21.75 -1.29 -2.91
CA LEU A 219 21.85 -1.26 -4.38
C LEU A 219 22.48 0.04 -4.93
N GLY A 220 22.89 0.99 -4.07
CA GLY A 220 23.47 2.24 -4.51
C GLY A 220 22.44 3.31 -4.97
N TRP A 221 21.15 3.05 -4.82
CA TRP A 221 20.07 3.99 -5.14
C TRP A 221 19.66 4.86 -3.94
N PHE A 222 20.58 5.11 -3.03
CA PHE A 222 20.36 5.81 -1.78
C PHE A 222 19.56 7.14 -1.88
N PRO A 223 19.77 8.02 -2.89
CA PRO A 223 18.99 9.25 -3.00
C PRO A 223 17.48 9.01 -3.16
N LEU A 224 17.08 7.94 -3.88
CA LEU A 224 15.67 7.61 -4.09
C LEU A 224 14.99 7.07 -2.83
N ALA A 225 15.77 6.72 -1.80
CA ALA A 225 15.24 6.30 -0.50
C ALA A 225 14.46 7.42 0.24
N VAL A 226 14.50 8.67 -0.26
CA VAL A 226 13.70 9.79 0.26
C VAL A 226 12.20 9.47 0.25
N LEU A 227 11.68 8.84 -0.82
CA LEU A 227 10.27 8.49 -0.91
C LEU A 227 9.86 7.40 0.11
N PRO A 228 10.51 6.22 0.18
CA PRO A 228 10.18 5.24 1.20
C PRO A 228 10.48 5.72 2.63
N ALA A 229 11.46 6.60 2.85
CA ALA A 229 11.71 7.20 4.15
C ALA A 229 10.55 8.12 4.59
N ALA A 230 10.05 8.99 3.69
CA ALA A 230 8.88 9.82 3.95
C ALA A 230 7.64 8.96 4.24
N LEU A 231 7.43 7.89 3.47
CA LEU A 231 6.35 6.92 3.68
C LEU A 231 6.47 6.20 5.02
N ALA A 232 7.64 5.75 5.40
CA ALA A 232 7.86 5.10 6.69
C ALA A 232 7.52 6.03 7.86
N GLY A 233 7.97 7.30 7.81
CA GLY A 233 7.59 8.30 8.80
C GLY A 233 6.09 8.56 8.85
N ALA A 234 5.47 8.75 7.69
CA ALA A 234 4.03 8.98 7.57
C ALA A 234 3.20 7.80 8.09
N LEU A 235 3.59 6.57 7.75
CA LEU A 235 2.91 5.35 8.21
C LEU A 235 3.04 5.15 9.72
N MET A 236 4.20 5.44 10.29
CA MET A 236 4.39 5.40 11.74
C MET A 236 3.45 6.38 12.45
N ALA A 237 3.29 7.58 11.92
CA ALA A 237 2.31 8.56 12.44
C ALA A 237 0.88 8.09 12.23
N PHE A 238 0.55 7.57 11.05
CA PHE A 238 -0.81 7.12 10.74
C PHE A 238 -1.25 5.94 11.62
N LEU A 239 -0.34 5.06 12.02
CA LEU A 239 -0.60 3.97 12.96
C LEU A 239 -1.08 4.46 14.34
N LEU A 240 -0.80 5.71 14.75
CA LEU A 240 -1.38 6.30 15.96
C LEU A 240 -2.92 6.39 15.89
N TRP A 241 -3.48 6.44 14.66
CA TRP A 241 -4.91 6.52 14.39
C TRP A 241 -5.49 5.20 13.90
N ASN A 242 -4.67 4.35 13.28
CA ASN A 242 -5.12 3.14 12.59
C ASN A 242 -4.82 1.85 13.36
N PHE A 243 -3.96 1.89 14.40
CA PHE A 243 -3.73 0.71 15.27
C PHE A 243 -5.01 0.32 16.01
N PRO A 244 -5.27 -1.01 16.21
CA PRO A 244 -6.48 -1.48 16.87
C PRO A 244 -6.68 -0.95 18.30
N PRO A 245 -7.85 -0.40 18.68
CA PRO A 245 -9.01 -0.12 17.82
C PRO A 245 -8.82 1.14 16.99
N ALA A 246 -9.05 1.06 15.68
CA ALA A 246 -8.81 2.17 14.76
C ALA A 246 -9.77 3.34 14.98
N LYS A 247 -9.23 4.56 14.89
CA LYS A 247 -9.97 5.83 14.90
C LYS A 247 -10.12 6.41 13.49
N LEU A 248 -9.29 5.94 12.55
CA LEU A 248 -9.24 6.35 11.15
C LEU A 248 -8.74 5.19 10.29
N LEU A 249 -9.45 4.85 9.22
CA LEU A 249 -9.04 3.81 8.28
C LEU A 249 -8.38 4.41 7.05
N PRO A 250 -7.37 3.75 6.46
CA PRO A 250 -6.68 4.25 5.27
C PRO A 250 -7.63 4.35 4.08
N GLY A 251 -8.56 3.42 3.93
CA GLY A 251 -9.48 3.33 2.79
C GLY A 251 -8.78 2.90 1.50
N ALA A 252 -9.55 2.80 0.42
CA ALA A 252 -8.98 2.43 -0.88
C ALA A 252 -7.93 3.46 -1.34
N VAL A 253 -8.09 4.74 -1.00
CA VAL A 253 -7.09 5.77 -1.29
C VAL A 253 -5.73 5.44 -0.65
N GLY A 254 -5.70 5.00 0.61
CA GLY A 254 -4.47 4.64 1.31
C GLY A 254 -3.86 3.34 0.81
N SER A 255 -4.66 2.28 0.72
CA SER A 255 -4.18 0.97 0.31
C SER A 255 -3.61 0.96 -1.12
N LEU A 256 -4.27 1.62 -2.08
CA LEU A 256 -3.78 1.73 -3.45
C LEU A 256 -2.55 2.66 -3.56
N PHE A 257 -2.51 3.77 -2.81
CA PHE A 257 -1.32 4.65 -2.75
C PHE A 257 -0.09 3.89 -2.27
N LEU A 258 -0.22 3.10 -1.20
CA LEU A 258 0.88 2.30 -0.64
C LEU A 258 1.33 1.18 -1.59
N ALA A 259 0.38 0.50 -2.24
CA ALA A 259 0.69 -0.51 -3.26
C ALA A 259 1.40 0.13 -4.47
N GLY A 260 0.91 1.28 -4.93
CA GLY A 260 1.56 2.05 -6.00
C GLY A 260 2.99 2.42 -5.65
N ALA A 261 3.26 2.90 -4.44
CA ALA A 261 4.61 3.21 -4.00
C ALA A 261 5.50 1.95 -3.96
N LEU A 262 4.98 0.84 -3.37
CA LEU A 262 5.71 -0.41 -3.22
C LEU A 262 6.05 -1.07 -4.56
N GLY A 263 5.23 -0.86 -5.59
CA GLY A 263 5.48 -1.37 -6.95
C GLY A 263 6.29 -0.42 -7.84
N CYS A 264 5.95 0.88 -7.84
CA CYS A 264 6.55 1.85 -8.76
C CYS A 264 7.98 2.25 -8.36
N VAL A 265 8.35 2.26 -7.07
CA VAL A 265 9.73 2.55 -6.65
C VAL A 265 10.71 1.50 -7.17
N PRO A 266 10.51 0.19 -6.95
CA PRO A 266 11.37 -0.85 -7.53
C PRO A 266 11.42 -0.80 -9.06
N LEU A 267 10.27 -0.57 -9.68
CA LEU A 267 10.19 -0.50 -11.14
C LEU A 267 11.01 0.69 -11.70
N SER A 268 10.98 1.83 -11.02
CA SER A 268 11.71 3.05 -11.44
C SER A 268 13.23 2.91 -11.39
N ILE A 269 13.76 2.05 -10.51
CA ILE A 269 15.20 1.79 -10.39
C ILE A 269 15.67 0.60 -11.23
N GLY A 270 14.75 -0.06 -11.93
CA GLY A 270 15.07 -1.24 -12.74
C GLY A 270 15.15 -2.55 -11.96
N TRP A 271 14.64 -2.61 -10.73
CA TRP A 271 14.59 -3.79 -9.87
C TRP A 271 13.15 -4.17 -9.47
N PRO A 272 12.24 -4.41 -10.45
CA PRO A 272 10.83 -4.66 -10.17
C PRO A 272 10.60 -5.88 -9.27
N GLY A 273 11.51 -6.87 -9.28
CA GLY A 273 11.43 -8.06 -8.45
C GLY A 273 11.40 -7.80 -6.95
N LEU A 274 11.88 -6.64 -6.47
CA LEU A 274 11.86 -6.29 -5.05
C LEU A 274 10.44 -6.19 -4.47
N CYS A 275 9.43 -5.86 -5.30
CA CYS A 275 8.05 -5.78 -4.83
C CYS A 275 7.47 -7.15 -4.45
N LEU A 276 8.05 -8.26 -4.93
CA LEU A 276 7.59 -9.61 -4.60
C LEU A 276 7.84 -9.94 -3.12
N PRO A 277 9.11 -9.95 -2.64
CA PRO A 277 9.34 -10.22 -1.23
C PRO A 277 8.86 -9.09 -0.31
N LEU A 278 9.05 -7.82 -0.68
CA LEU A 278 8.62 -6.70 0.17
C LEU A 278 7.08 -6.55 0.26
N GLY A 279 6.35 -7.01 -0.75
CA GLY A 279 4.90 -7.10 -0.78
C GLY A 279 4.33 -8.42 -0.28
N LEU A 280 5.13 -9.31 0.32
CA LEU A 280 4.74 -10.67 0.70
C LEU A 280 3.39 -10.76 1.43
N PRO A 281 3.08 -9.92 2.45
CA PRO A 281 1.79 -9.98 3.12
C PRO A 281 0.61 -9.76 2.17
N PHE A 282 0.75 -8.80 1.24
CA PHE A 282 -0.30 -8.49 0.26
C PHE A 282 -0.46 -9.63 -0.76
N TRP A 283 0.67 -10.21 -1.22
CA TRP A 283 0.63 -11.36 -2.13
C TRP A 283 -0.02 -12.60 -1.51
N LEU A 284 0.18 -12.84 -0.21
CA LEU A 284 -0.48 -13.94 0.51
C LEU A 284 -2.01 -13.71 0.57
N GLU A 285 -2.46 -12.48 0.84
CA GLU A 285 -3.88 -12.12 0.86
C GLU A 285 -4.53 -12.25 -0.52
N GLY A 286 -4.00 -11.53 -1.49
CA GLY A 286 -4.54 -11.54 -2.84
C GLY A 286 -4.43 -12.90 -3.51
N GLY A 287 -3.32 -13.60 -3.30
CA GLY A 287 -3.08 -14.94 -3.83
C GLY A 287 -4.05 -15.98 -3.27
N MET A 288 -4.28 -15.96 -1.95
CA MET A 288 -5.26 -16.86 -1.32
C MET A 288 -6.67 -16.63 -1.88
N LEU A 289 -7.06 -15.35 -2.04
CA LEU A 289 -8.36 -15.02 -2.65
C LEU A 289 -8.43 -15.41 -4.12
N ALA A 290 -7.38 -15.17 -4.89
CA ALA A 290 -7.32 -15.52 -6.31
C ALA A 290 -7.45 -17.04 -6.52
N LEU A 291 -6.73 -17.84 -5.74
CA LEU A 291 -6.80 -19.29 -5.76
C LEU A 291 -8.19 -19.79 -5.37
N GLN A 292 -8.82 -19.19 -4.36
CA GLN A 292 -10.19 -19.49 -3.96
C GLN A 292 -11.17 -19.24 -5.12
N MET A 293 -11.09 -18.06 -5.74
CA MET A 293 -11.96 -17.69 -6.86
C MET A 293 -11.75 -18.59 -8.08
N LEU A 294 -10.49 -18.97 -8.35
CA LEU A 294 -10.15 -19.91 -9.43
C LEU A 294 -10.77 -21.29 -9.17
N SER A 295 -10.61 -21.84 -7.96
CA SER A 295 -11.19 -23.12 -7.56
C SER A 295 -12.72 -23.12 -7.73
N LEU A 296 -13.39 -22.07 -7.26
CA LEU A 296 -14.84 -21.94 -7.40
C LEU A 296 -15.29 -21.87 -8.87
N ARG A 297 -14.54 -21.13 -9.71
CA ARG A 297 -14.83 -21.08 -11.16
C ARG A 297 -14.65 -22.42 -11.83
N LEU A 298 -13.55 -23.12 -11.58
CA LEU A 298 -13.26 -24.44 -12.18
C LEU A 298 -14.23 -25.54 -11.73
N THR A 299 -14.76 -25.44 -10.49
CA THR A 299 -15.66 -26.44 -9.92
C THR A 299 -17.14 -26.08 -10.02
N GLY A 300 -17.48 -24.99 -10.74
CA GLY A 300 -18.87 -24.51 -10.82
C GLY A 300 -19.46 -24.12 -9.45
N GLY A 301 -18.63 -23.58 -8.54
CA GLY A 301 -19.04 -23.17 -7.19
C GLY A 301 -19.13 -24.29 -6.15
N ARG A 302 -18.78 -25.52 -6.50
CA ARG A 302 -19.02 -26.69 -5.65
C ARG A 302 -17.92 -27.00 -4.65
N LYS A 303 -16.65 -26.66 -4.94
CA LYS A 303 -15.50 -27.04 -4.09
C LYS A 303 -14.64 -25.81 -3.79
N PRO A 304 -14.84 -25.16 -2.64
CA PRO A 304 -13.90 -24.14 -2.17
C PRO A 304 -12.55 -24.77 -1.81
N LEU A 305 -11.44 -24.15 -2.20
CA LEU A 305 -10.08 -24.60 -1.85
C LEU A 305 -9.78 -24.37 -0.37
N PHE A 306 -10.20 -23.22 0.14
CA PHE A 306 -10.05 -22.84 1.55
C PHE A 306 -11.41 -22.73 2.22
N SER A 307 -11.49 -23.09 3.49
CA SER A 307 -12.72 -22.95 4.29
C SER A 307 -13.17 -21.49 4.42
N THR A 308 -12.23 -20.56 4.36
CA THR A 308 -12.46 -19.12 4.41
C THR A 308 -11.28 -18.43 3.73
N ALA A 309 -11.53 -17.43 2.88
CA ALA A 309 -10.55 -16.56 2.25
C ALA A 309 -11.06 -15.11 2.31
N PRO A 310 -10.22 -14.12 2.34
CA PRO A 310 -8.75 -14.13 2.36
C PRO A 310 -8.13 -14.55 3.71
N LEU A 311 -6.79 -14.43 3.86
CA LEU A 311 -6.02 -14.94 5.00
C LEU A 311 -6.45 -14.30 6.33
N HIS A 312 -6.68 -12.98 6.38
CA HIS A 312 -7.12 -12.32 7.60
C HIS A 312 -8.44 -12.90 8.13
N ARG A 313 -9.43 -13.16 7.24
CA ARG A 313 -10.70 -13.76 7.64
C ARG A 313 -10.56 -15.20 8.15
N TRP A 314 -9.60 -15.94 7.61
CA TRP A 314 -9.29 -17.27 8.09
C TRP A 314 -8.68 -17.24 9.51
N LEU A 315 -7.85 -16.21 9.81
CA LEU A 315 -7.31 -15.97 11.14
C LEU A 315 -8.40 -15.51 12.13
N GLU A 316 -9.28 -14.59 11.71
CA GLU A 316 -10.45 -14.15 12.50
C GLU A 316 -11.36 -15.32 12.88
N LYS A 317 -11.67 -16.19 11.89
CA LYS A 317 -12.49 -17.39 12.14
C LYS A 317 -11.85 -18.36 13.15
N ARG A 318 -10.53 -18.30 13.32
CA ARG A 318 -9.79 -19.06 14.34
C ARG A 318 -9.68 -18.33 15.68
N GLY A 319 -10.43 -17.26 15.88
CA GLY A 319 -10.47 -16.52 17.14
C GLY A 319 -9.26 -15.62 17.38
N LYS A 320 -8.47 -15.29 16.34
CA LYS A 320 -7.36 -14.34 16.48
C LYS A 320 -7.88 -12.91 16.54
N SER A 321 -7.39 -12.13 17.53
CA SER A 321 -7.70 -10.70 17.64
C SER A 321 -7.02 -9.89 16.53
N ASP A 322 -7.55 -8.70 16.24
CA ASP A 322 -6.99 -7.76 15.24
C ASP A 322 -5.51 -7.46 15.54
N VAL A 323 -5.15 -7.26 16.81
CA VAL A 323 -3.76 -7.06 17.24
C VAL A 323 -2.89 -8.28 16.90
N SER A 324 -3.38 -9.51 17.12
CA SER A 324 -2.63 -10.72 16.75
C SER A 324 -2.44 -10.83 15.24
N ILE A 325 -3.46 -10.48 14.46
CA ILE A 325 -3.39 -10.51 12.98
C ILE A 325 -2.43 -9.43 12.48
N PHE A 326 -2.45 -8.24 13.08
CA PHE A 326 -1.48 -7.17 12.78
C PHE A 326 -0.04 -7.67 12.92
N TYR A 327 0.30 -8.34 14.05
CA TYR A 327 1.65 -8.87 14.24
C TYR A 327 2.01 -9.99 13.26
N VAL A 328 1.06 -10.87 12.92
CA VAL A 328 1.28 -11.92 11.90
C VAL A 328 1.66 -11.31 10.55
N PHE A 329 0.97 -10.25 10.13
CA PHE A 329 1.29 -9.58 8.87
C PHE A 329 2.62 -8.83 8.92
N CYS A 330 2.96 -8.21 10.05
CA CYS A 330 4.28 -7.63 10.26
C CYS A 330 5.39 -8.68 10.20
N VAL A 331 5.16 -9.88 10.73
CA VAL A 331 6.13 -11.00 10.62
C VAL A 331 6.30 -11.43 9.15
N PHE A 332 5.23 -11.54 8.37
CA PHE A 332 5.35 -11.84 6.94
C PHE A 332 6.10 -10.73 6.20
N ALA A 333 5.89 -9.46 6.54
CA ALA A 333 6.64 -8.36 5.96
C ALA A 333 8.14 -8.42 6.34
N LEU A 334 8.47 -8.78 7.58
CA LEU A 334 9.86 -9.00 8.02
C LEU A 334 10.50 -10.18 7.32
N LEU A 335 9.77 -11.27 7.08
CA LEU A 335 10.25 -12.39 6.27
C LEU A 335 10.54 -11.94 4.84
N GLY A 336 9.65 -11.13 4.26
CA GLY A 336 9.87 -10.53 2.94
C GLY A 336 11.12 -9.64 2.91
N LEU A 337 11.34 -8.84 3.94
CA LEU A 337 12.57 -8.05 4.10
C LEU A 337 13.81 -8.95 4.18
N ALA A 338 13.78 -10.00 4.98
CA ALA A 338 14.90 -10.95 5.10
C ALA A 338 15.21 -11.63 3.76
N LEU A 339 14.18 -12.03 3.00
CA LEU A 339 14.33 -12.58 1.65
C LEU A 339 14.95 -11.55 0.69
N THR A 340 14.53 -10.29 0.77
CA THR A 340 15.12 -9.19 -0.02
C THR A 340 16.60 -9.03 0.27
N LEU A 341 16.97 -8.97 1.55
CA LEU A 341 18.39 -8.80 1.95
C LEU A 341 19.28 -9.98 1.55
N LYS A 342 18.70 -11.19 1.49
CA LYS A 342 19.43 -12.38 0.99
C LYS A 342 19.61 -12.34 -0.53
N ALA A 343 18.75 -11.62 -1.26
CA ALA A 343 18.75 -11.58 -2.72
C ALA A 343 19.61 -10.46 -3.30
N ILE A 344 19.93 -9.44 -2.52
CA ILE A 344 20.85 -8.33 -2.83
C ILE A 344 22.27 -8.68 -2.38
#